data_dd4790b57575f06dce2158f14cc52e61
#
_entry.id   dd4790b57575f06dce2158f14cc52e61
#
_cell.length_a   1.000
_cell.length_b   1.000
_cell.length_c   1.000
_cell.angle_alpha   90.00
_cell.angle_beta   90.00
_cell.angle_gamma   90.00
#
_symmetry.space_group_name_H-M   'P 1'
#
loop_
_entity.id
_entity.type
_entity.pdbx_description
1 polymer ?
#
loop_
_entity_poly.entity_id
_entity_poly.type
_entity_poly.pdbx_seq_one_letter_code
_entity_poly.pdbx_strand_id
1 'polypeptide(L)'
;MSSGSQAGADAFTHLGETVRAALSERGFSTPTEPQRRAIPPLAAGDNALVLAPTGTGKTETAMLPVFDSLVAHREQHGPTAGFATLYITPLRALNRDMRERLDWWGDTLDLEIDVRHGDTTDYQRQQQADDPPDVLVTTPETLQAMLTGSKLRDALTDVRHVIIDEVHELAASKRGAQLTVGLERLQLLSGEFQRIGLSATVGDPEAVGRFLTGKRDGSDNAPPAVKTNLDSQSPAIVDRDFEIVSVDVGSRIAFTVTRPEITPEDERLAGELATTEEMASHVRVIRDAVEAN
;
A
#
# COMPACT_ATOMS: atom_id res chain seq x y z
N MET A 1 -26.08 -8.62 24.81
CA MET A 1 -25.86 -10.05 24.67
C MET A 1 -25.46 -10.31 23.24
N SER A 2 -24.19 -10.48 23.04
CA SER A 2 -23.50 -11.40 22.12
C SER A 2 -24.11 -11.61 20.72
N SER A 3 -23.80 -10.73 19.76
CA SER A 3 -23.87 -11.03 18.32
C SER A 3 -22.81 -10.27 17.50
N GLY A 4 -21.65 -10.00 18.07
CA GLY A 4 -20.57 -9.24 17.46
C GLY A 4 -19.28 -10.07 17.17
N SER A 5 -19.32 -11.41 17.15
CA SER A 5 -18.08 -12.21 17.20
C SER A 5 -17.91 -13.26 16.10
N GLN A 6 -18.67 -13.23 15.01
CA GLN A 6 -18.48 -14.24 13.93
C GLN A 6 -18.25 -13.70 12.51
N ALA A 7 -18.35 -12.40 12.27
CA ALA A 7 -18.16 -11.81 10.94
C ALA A 7 -16.68 -11.55 10.56
N GLY A 8 -15.71 -11.86 11.42
CA GLY A 8 -14.28 -11.59 11.19
C GLY A 8 -13.40 -12.82 11.00
N ALA A 9 -13.98 -14.01 10.90
CA ALA A 9 -13.20 -15.24 11.08
C ALA A 9 -12.32 -15.64 9.90
N ASP A 10 -12.65 -15.27 8.66
CA ASP A 10 -11.83 -15.68 7.52
C ASP A 10 -11.93 -14.70 6.35
N ALA A 11 -11.20 -13.57 6.44
CA ALA A 11 -11.14 -12.59 5.35
C ALA A 11 -10.60 -13.21 4.04
N PHE A 12 -9.83 -14.29 4.12
CA PHE A 12 -9.32 -14.98 2.94
C PHE A 12 -10.41 -15.70 2.14
N THR A 13 -11.60 -15.92 2.71
CA THR A 13 -12.75 -16.46 1.96
C THR A 13 -13.29 -15.51 0.89
N HIS A 14 -12.97 -14.22 0.99
CA HIS A 14 -13.30 -13.22 -0.04
C HIS A 14 -12.37 -13.28 -1.26
N LEU A 15 -11.29 -14.07 -1.19
CA LEU A 15 -10.33 -14.27 -2.27
C LEU A 15 -10.63 -15.57 -3.02
N GLY A 16 -10.30 -15.61 -4.31
CA GLY A 16 -10.43 -16.77 -5.16
C GLY A 16 -9.53 -17.94 -4.74
N GLU A 17 -9.78 -19.10 -5.30
CA GLU A 17 -9.09 -20.34 -4.94
C GLU A 17 -7.59 -20.27 -5.20
N THR A 18 -7.18 -19.70 -6.34
CA THR A 18 -5.79 -19.55 -6.76
C THR A 18 -4.97 -18.74 -5.73
N VAL A 19 -5.48 -17.58 -5.30
CA VAL A 19 -4.79 -16.75 -4.30
C VAL A 19 -4.80 -17.39 -2.92
N ARG A 20 -5.87 -18.09 -2.53
CA ARG A 20 -5.92 -18.85 -1.27
C ARG A 20 -4.93 -20.02 -1.25
N ALA A 21 -4.73 -20.71 -2.36
CA ALA A 21 -3.73 -21.75 -2.48
C ALA A 21 -2.31 -21.18 -2.29
N ALA A 22 -2.00 -20.06 -2.95
CA ALA A 22 -0.74 -19.35 -2.79
C ALA A 22 -0.49 -18.87 -1.35
N LEU A 23 -1.52 -18.37 -0.65
CA LEU A 23 -1.44 -18.02 0.78
C LEU A 23 -1.03 -19.22 1.63
N SER A 24 -1.65 -20.38 1.38
CA SER A 24 -1.35 -21.62 2.11
C SER A 24 0.07 -22.11 1.86
N GLU A 25 0.56 -22.02 0.62
CA GLU A 25 1.93 -22.35 0.25
C GLU A 25 2.95 -21.48 0.97
N ARG A 26 2.66 -20.17 1.09
CA ARG A 26 3.51 -19.20 1.81
C ARG A 26 3.39 -19.32 3.34
N GLY A 27 2.51 -20.18 3.84
CA GLY A 27 2.30 -20.38 5.29
C GLY A 27 1.38 -19.33 5.94
N PHE A 28 0.64 -18.55 5.17
CA PHE A 28 -0.35 -17.60 5.69
C PHE A 28 -1.67 -18.33 5.95
N SER A 29 -1.82 -18.85 7.16
CA SER A 29 -3.01 -19.60 7.56
C SER A 29 -4.07 -18.75 8.26
N THR A 30 -3.70 -17.61 8.79
CA THR A 30 -4.60 -16.75 9.57
C THR A 30 -4.40 -15.29 9.15
N PRO A 31 -5.47 -14.58 8.76
CA PRO A 31 -5.36 -13.17 8.41
C PRO A 31 -5.00 -12.31 9.63
N THR A 32 -4.14 -11.32 9.43
CA THR A 32 -3.85 -10.29 10.42
C THR A 32 -5.05 -9.37 10.62
N GLU A 33 -5.05 -8.53 11.66
CA GLU A 33 -6.18 -7.63 11.91
C GLU A 33 -6.43 -6.64 10.75
N PRO A 34 -5.41 -6.00 10.14
CA PRO A 34 -5.60 -5.20 8.93
C PRO A 34 -6.24 -6.01 7.79
N GLN A 35 -5.77 -7.23 7.57
CA GLN A 35 -6.30 -8.11 6.53
C GLN A 35 -7.75 -8.50 6.78
N ARG A 36 -8.11 -8.84 8.03
CA ARG A 36 -9.51 -9.17 8.39
C ARG A 36 -10.47 -8.03 8.07
N ARG A 37 -10.06 -6.80 8.29
CA ARG A 37 -10.94 -5.65 8.15
C ARG A 37 -10.95 -5.03 6.78
N ALA A 38 -9.82 -5.06 6.05
CA ALA A 38 -9.69 -4.36 4.78
C ALA A 38 -9.89 -5.27 3.55
N ILE A 39 -9.57 -6.57 3.62
CA ILE A 39 -9.76 -7.45 2.45
C ILE A 39 -11.20 -7.48 1.97
N PRO A 40 -12.24 -7.60 2.82
CA PRO A 40 -13.62 -7.65 2.33
C PRO A 40 -14.04 -6.43 1.48
N PRO A 41 -13.91 -5.17 1.95
CA PRO A 41 -14.27 -4.01 1.12
C PRO A 41 -13.34 -3.86 -0.09
N LEU A 42 -12.03 -4.15 0.04
CA LEU A 42 -11.12 -4.07 -1.10
C LEU A 42 -11.45 -5.10 -2.19
N ALA A 43 -11.85 -6.32 -1.81
CA ALA A 43 -12.30 -7.34 -2.76
C ALA A 43 -13.65 -6.99 -3.40
N ALA A 44 -14.48 -6.16 -2.74
CA ALA A 44 -15.70 -5.62 -3.32
C ALA A 44 -15.45 -4.47 -4.32
N GLY A 45 -14.21 -3.96 -4.41
CA GLY A 45 -13.82 -2.87 -5.30
C GLY A 45 -13.90 -1.47 -4.66
N ASP A 46 -14.12 -1.37 -3.34
CA ASP A 46 -14.22 -0.10 -2.65
C ASP A 46 -12.85 0.58 -2.56
N ASN A 47 -12.83 1.91 -2.62
CA ASN A 47 -11.65 2.67 -2.26
C ASN A 47 -11.44 2.59 -0.75
N ALA A 48 -10.19 2.49 -0.31
CA ALA A 48 -9.92 2.44 1.12
C ALA A 48 -8.58 3.08 1.52
N LEU A 49 -8.55 3.62 2.72
CA LEU A 49 -7.35 4.02 3.44
C LEU A 49 -7.11 3.06 4.60
N VAL A 50 -6.05 2.26 4.52
CA VAL A 50 -5.66 1.30 5.54
C VAL A 50 -4.59 1.89 6.44
N LEU A 51 -4.94 2.10 7.70
CA LEU A 51 -4.08 2.65 8.74
C LEU A 51 -3.68 1.54 9.71
N ALA A 52 -2.41 1.16 9.69
CA ALA A 52 -1.89 0.13 10.58
C ALA A 52 -0.37 0.32 10.80
N PRO A 53 0.19 -0.13 11.92
CA PRO A 53 1.63 -0.09 12.16
C PRO A 53 2.44 -0.86 11.11
N THR A 54 3.73 -0.57 11.01
CA THR A 54 4.65 -1.33 10.17
C THR A 54 4.76 -2.79 10.65
N GLY A 55 4.99 -3.72 9.73
CA GLY A 55 5.11 -5.14 10.08
C GLY A 55 3.80 -5.88 10.34
N THR A 56 2.63 -5.24 10.19
CA THR A 56 1.31 -5.86 10.38
C THR A 56 0.72 -6.51 9.13
N GLY A 57 1.47 -6.56 8.02
CA GLY A 57 1.02 -7.13 6.76
C GLY A 57 0.19 -6.16 5.89
N LYS A 58 0.39 -4.85 6.02
CA LYS A 58 -0.31 -3.82 5.20
C LYS A 58 -0.17 -4.06 3.70
N THR A 59 1.03 -4.39 3.24
CA THR A 59 1.30 -4.60 1.82
C THR A 59 0.43 -5.72 1.26
N GLU A 60 0.43 -6.88 1.91
CA GLU A 60 -0.43 -8.01 1.54
C GLU A 60 -1.91 -7.68 1.68
N THR A 61 -2.28 -6.84 2.66
CA THR A 61 -3.68 -6.39 2.82
C THR A 61 -4.22 -5.73 1.55
N ALA A 62 -3.41 -4.89 0.88
CA ALA A 62 -3.79 -4.24 -0.37
C ALA A 62 -3.57 -5.14 -1.59
N MET A 63 -2.43 -5.85 -1.63
CA MET A 63 -2.04 -6.60 -2.82
C MET A 63 -2.91 -7.85 -3.06
N LEU A 64 -3.32 -8.56 -1.99
CA LEU A 64 -4.08 -9.81 -2.14
C LEU A 64 -5.41 -9.63 -2.90
N PRO A 65 -6.29 -8.67 -2.56
CA PRO A 65 -7.52 -8.43 -3.34
C PRO A 65 -7.23 -7.98 -4.77
N VAL A 66 -6.16 -7.20 -4.98
CA VAL A 66 -5.75 -6.76 -6.32
C VAL A 66 -5.25 -7.95 -7.14
N PHE A 67 -4.38 -8.80 -6.60
CA PHE A 67 -3.93 -10.02 -7.28
C PHE A 67 -5.11 -10.93 -7.64
N ASP A 68 -6.07 -11.08 -6.71
CA ASP A 68 -7.28 -11.86 -6.95
C ASP A 68 -8.08 -11.33 -8.14
N SER A 69 -8.27 -10.01 -8.20
CA SER A 69 -8.91 -9.33 -9.32
C SER A 69 -8.17 -9.54 -10.65
N LEU A 70 -6.82 -9.48 -10.62
CA LEU A 70 -6.00 -9.68 -11.82
C LEU A 70 -6.05 -11.12 -12.32
N VAL A 71 -5.94 -12.11 -11.42
CA VAL A 71 -6.07 -13.54 -11.75
C VAL A 71 -7.44 -13.83 -12.35
N ALA A 72 -8.51 -13.38 -11.70
CA ALA A 72 -9.86 -13.57 -12.20
C ALA A 72 -10.09 -12.90 -13.57
N HIS A 73 -9.51 -11.71 -13.78
CA HIS A 73 -9.60 -11.05 -15.08
C HIS A 73 -8.85 -11.82 -16.16
N ARG A 74 -7.63 -12.28 -15.88
CA ARG A 74 -6.79 -13.05 -16.82
C ARG A 74 -7.48 -14.36 -17.22
N GLU A 75 -8.10 -15.05 -16.26
CA GLU A 75 -8.88 -16.29 -16.54
C GLU A 75 -10.06 -16.06 -17.48
N GLN A 76 -10.72 -14.89 -17.38
CA GLN A 76 -11.92 -14.57 -18.16
C GLN A 76 -11.62 -13.91 -19.52
N HIS A 77 -10.58 -13.08 -19.61
CA HIS A 77 -10.33 -12.18 -20.73
C HIS A 77 -8.92 -12.34 -21.35
N GLY A 78 -8.04 -13.12 -20.72
CA GLY A 78 -6.63 -13.18 -21.08
C GLY A 78 -5.80 -12.04 -20.47
N PRO A 79 -4.49 -11.96 -20.80
CA PRO A 79 -3.59 -10.93 -20.30
C PRO A 79 -4.04 -9.53 -20.74
N THR A 80 -3.77 -8.52 -19.92
CA THR A 80 -4.00 -7.11 -20.25
C THR A 80 -2.94 -6.61 -21.26
N ALA A 81 -3.32 -5.67 -22.10
CA ALA A 81 -2.39 -5.05 -23.05
C ALA A 81 -1.53 -3.94 -22.42
N GLY A 82 -1.94 -3.42 -21.26
CA GLY A 82 -1.28 -2.35 -20.52
C GLY A 82 -1.10 -2.67 -19.04
N PHE A 83 -0.64 -1.69 -18.28
CA PHE A 83 -0.54 -1.83 -16.83
C PHE A 83 -1.94 -1.95 -16.20
N ALA A 84 -2.24 -3.07 -15.55
CA ALA A 84 -3.52 -3.23 -14.85
C ALA A 84 -3.49 -2.62 -13.45
N THR A 85 -2.31 -2.58 -12.81
CA THR A 85 -2.12 -2.04 -11.46
C THR A 85 -0.87 -1.18 -11.37
N LEU A 86 -1.00 -0.02 -10.70
CA LEU A 86 0.14 0.79 -10.28
C LEU A 86 0.30 0.70 -8.76
N TYR A 87 1.48 0.29 -8.29
CA TYR A 87 1.88 0.37 -6.89
C TYR A 87 2.84 1.53 -6.71
N ILE A 88 2.36 2.62 -6.12
CA ILE A 88 3.11 3.87 -5.99
C ILE A 88 3.67 3.96 -4.58
N THR A 89 5.00 4.04 -4.47
CA THR A 89 5.69 4.08 -3.18
C THR A 89 6.91 5.00 -3.22
N PRO A 90 7.36 5.56 -2.09
CA PRO A 90 8.64 6.26 -2.04
C PRO A 90 9.80 5.35 -2.42
N LEU A 91 10.80 5.88 -3.16
CA LEU A 91 11.94 5.11 -3.66
C LEU A 91 12.66 4.29 -2.56
N ARG A 92 12.78 4.85 -1.36
CA ARG A 92 13.43 4.15 -0.22
C ARG A 92 12.65 2.93 0.29
N ALA A 93 11.37 2.82 -0.02
CA ALA A 93 10.56 1.66 0.32
C ALA A 93 10.74 0.49 -0.67
N LEU A 94 11.32 0.76 -1.85
CA LEU A 94 11.67 -0.23 -2.86
C LEU A 94 12.96 -0.96 -2.47
N ASN A 95 12.93 -1.63 -1.34
CA ASN A 95 14.06 -2.40 -0.85
C ASN A 95 14.05 -3.83 -1.43
N ARG A 96 15.12 -4.58 -1.14
CA ARG A 96 15.30 -5.95 -1.62
C ARG A 96 14.18 -6.87 -1.13
N ASP A 97 13.79 -6.76 0.14
CA ASP A 97 12.76 -7.62 0.73
C ASP A 97 11.39 -7.45 0.05
N MET A 98 11.03 -6.20 -0.29
CA MET A 98 9.82 -5.93 -1.05
C MET A 98 9.87 -6.56 -2.43
N ARG A 99 11.02 -6.45 -3.12
CA ARG A 99 11.19 -7.04 -4.44
C ARG A 99 11.08 -8.56 -4.40
N GLU A 100 11.80 -9.23 -3.51
CA GLU A 100 11.73 -10.69 -3.33
C GLU A 100 10.31 -11.18 -3.00
N ARG A 101 9.53 -10.38 -2.25
CA ARG A 101 8.12 -10.68 -1.97
C ARG A 101 7.24 -10.57 -3.20
N LEU A 102 7.41 -9.52 -3.99
CA LEU A 102 6.65 -9.27 -5.20
C LEU A 102 6.98 -10.31 -6.28
N ASP A 103 8.27 -10.61 -6.47
CA ASP A 103 8.73 -11.64 -7.40
C ASP A 103 8.09 -13.00 -7.06
N TRP A 104 8.07 -13.38 -5.77
CA TRP A 104 7.42 -14.62 -5.34
C TRP A 104 5.91 -14.65 -5.67
N TRP A 105 5.19 -13.55 -5.43
CA TRP A 105 3.77 -13.47 -5.77
C TRP A 105 3.55 -13.53 -7.28
N GLY A 106 4.36 -12.84 -8.05
CA GLY A 106 4.32 -12.87 -9.51
C GLY A 106 4.50 -14.28 -10.05
N ASP A 107 5.57 -14.96 -9.64
CA ASP A 107 5.88 -16.34 -10.05
C ASP A 107 4.75 -17.32 -9.67
N THR A 108 4.20 -17.19 -8.45
CA THR A 108 3.18 -18.12 -7.94
C THR A 108 1.82 -17.92 -8.60
N LEU A 109 1.46 -16.67 -8.94
CA LEU A 109 0.15 -16.32 -9.51
C LEU A 109 0.18 -16.14 -11.04
N ASP A 110 1.32 -16.38 -11.68
CA ASP A 110 1.53 -16.14 -13.12
C ASP A 110 1.19 -14.70 -13.51
N LEU A 111 1.65 -13.73 -12.69
CA LEU A 111 1.49 -12.30 -12.92
C LEU A 111 2.85 -11.65 -13.17
N GLU A 112 2.91 -10.80 -14.18
CA GLU A 112 4.12 -10.02 -14.44
C GLU A 112 4.17 -8.80 -13.53
N ILE A 113 5.20 -8.73 -12.67
CA ILE A 113 5.42 -7.62 -11.74
C ILE A 113 6.79 -7.03 -12.01
N ASP A 114 6.87 -5.74 -12.29
CA ASP A 114 8.14 -5.07 -12.53
C ASP A 114 8.21 -3.72 -11.79
N VAL A 115 9.44 -3.19 -11.70
CA VAL A 115 9.74 -1.95 -10.96
C VAL A 115 10.29 -0.90 -11.91
N ARG A 116 9.74 0.32 -11.84
CA ARG A 116 10.20 1.48 -12.62
C ARG A 116 10.41 2.69 -11.72
N HIS A 117 11.64 3.17 -11.67
CA HIS A 117 12.02 4.39 -10.94
C HIS A 117 13.08 5.20 -11.71
N GLY A 118 13.61 6.25 -11.11
CA GLY A 118 14.59 7.13 -11.76
C GLY A 118 15.82 6.41 -12.32
N ASP A 119 16.30 5.37 -11.62
CA ASP A 119 17.52 4.62 -11.98
C ASP A 119 17.25 3.39 -12.89
N THR A 120 15.99 3.15 -13.29
CA THR A 120 15.66 2.11 -14.28
C THR A 120 16.34 2.43 -15.61
N THR A 121 17.05 1.46 -16.18
CA THR A 121 17.81 1.63 -17.43
C THR A 121 16.90 1.91 -18.62
N ASP A 122 17.41 2.57 -19.65
CA ASP A 122 16.61 2.87 -20.85
C ASP A 122 16.16 1.58 -21.58
N TYR A 123 16.95 0.51 -21.51
CA TYR A 123 16.58 -0.80 -22.05
C TYR A 123 15.36 -1.37 -21.32
N GLN A 124 15.38 -1.40 -19.99
CA GLN A 124 14.23 -1.86 -19.18
C GLN A 124 12.99 -0.98 -19.41
N ARG A 125 13.19 0.36 -19.49
CA ARG A 125 12.10 1.30 -19.81
C ARG A 125 11.45 1.02 -21.14
N GLN A 126 12.26 0.67 -22.15
CA GLN A 126 11.76 0.32 -23.47
C GLN A 126 11.00 -1.02 -23.42
N GLN A 127 11.55 -2.02 -22.75
CA GLN A 127 10.93 -3.32 -22.58
C GLN A 127 9.54 -3.19 -21.90
N GLN A 128 9.44 -2.47 -20.78
CA GLN A 128 8.18 -2.19 -20.08
C GLN A 128 7.17 -1.38 -20.92
N ALA A 129 7.62 -0.67 -21.93
CA ALA A 129 6.75 0.08 -22.84
C ALA A 129 6.27 -0.76 -24.02
N ASP A 130 7.05 -1.76 -24.43
CA ASP A 130 6.73 -2.67 -25.54
C ASP A 130 5.92 -3.89 -25.03
N ASP A 131 6.17 -4.30 -23.80
CA ASP A 131 5.49 -5.40 -23.09
C ASP A 131 5.23 -4.99 -21.63
N PRO A 132 4.10 -4.32 -21.37
CA PRO A 132 3.79 -3.81 -20.04
C PRO A 132 3.45 -4.92 -19.06
N PRO A 133 4.06 -4.93 -17.83
CA PRO A 133 3.70 -5.89 -16.79
C PRO A 133 2.29 -5.64 -16.25
N ASP A 134 1.66 -6.67 -15.66
CA ASP A 134 0.36 -6.57 -15.00
C ASP A 134 0.39 -5.57 -13.84
N VAL A 135 1.49 -5.58 -13.08
CA VAL A 135 1.71 -4.69 -11.93
C VAL A 135 3.01 -3.91 -12.11
N LEU A 136 2.91 -2.61 -12.13
CA LEU A 136 4.09 -1.74 -12.14
C LEU A 136 4.26 -1.07 -10.79
N VAL A 137 5.37 -1.38 -10.11
CA VAL A 137 5.79 -0.69 -8.90
C VAL A 137 6.60 0.55 -9.28
N THR A 138 6.18 1.71 -8.82
CA THR A 138 6.78 2.98 -9.29
C THR A 138 6.78 4.07 -8.21
N THR A 139 7.33 5.24 -8.54
CA THR A 139 7.33 6.41 -7.67
C THR A 139 6.39 7.50 -8.20
N PRO A 140 5.95 8.45 -7.35
CA PRO A 140 5.12 9.57 -7.79
C PRO A 140 5.73 10.36 -8.96
N GLU A 141 7.04 10.54 -8.95
CA GLU A 141 7.76 11.28 -9.99
C GLU A 141 7.76 10.53 -11.32
N THR A 142 7.94 9.21 -11.25
CA THR A 142 7.95 8.34 -12.44
C THR A 142 6.57 8.29 -13.08
N LEU A 143 5.49 8.23 -12.29
CA LEU A 143 4.12 8.33 -12.82
C LEU A 143 3.94 9.63 -13.63
N GLN A 144 4.42 10.78 -13.13
CA GLN A 144 4.34 12.04 -13.87
C GLN A 144 5.06 11.96 -15.22
N ALA A 145 6.24 11.33 -15.26
CA ALA A 145 6.99 11.14 -16.50
C ALA A 145 6.25 10.21 -17.47
N MET A 146 5.63 9.12 -16.97
CA MET A 146 4.85 8.18 -17.79
C MET A 146 3.63 8.85 -18.43
N LEU A 147 2.95 9.74 -17.72
CA LEU A 147 1.80 10.50 -18.22
C LEU A 147 2.14 11.48 -19.34
N THR A 148 3.42 11.76 -19.60
CA THR A 148 3.88 12.66 -20.67
C THR A 148 4.42 11.93 -21.90
N GLY A 149 4.83 10.66 -21.77
CA GLY A 149 5.34 9.83 -22.85
C GLY A 149 4.20 9.15 -23.63
N SER A 150 4.24 9.15 -24.98
CA SER A 150 3.14 8.60 -25.80
C SER A 150 2.90 7.11 -25.56
N LYS A 151 3.90 6.25 -25.73
CA LYS A 151 3.76 4.79 -25.57
C LYS A 151 3.32 4.37 -24.16
N LEU A 152 3.93 4.94 -23.12
CA LEU A 152 3.58 4.65 -21.74
C LEU A 152 2.20 5.16 -21.36
N ARG A 153 1.79 6.27 -21.97
CA ARG A 153 0.45 6.81 -21.78
C ARG A 153 -0.62 5.86 -22.32
N ASP A 154 -0.36 5.22 -23.45
CA ASP A 154 -1.28 4.23 -24.02
C ASP A 154 -1.38 2.99 -23.11
N ALA A 155 -0.26 2.52 -22.56
CA ALA A 155 -0.23 1.42 -21.60
C ALA A 155 -0.94 1.72 -20.25
N LEU A 156 -1.14 3.00 -19.91
CA LEU A 156 -1.87 3.43 -18.72
C LEU A 156 -3.40 3.37 -18.88
N THR A 157 -3.92 3.13 -20.06
CA THR A 157 -5.37 3.07 -20.31
C THR A 157 -6.08 1.88 -19.65
N ASP A 158 -5.34 0.84 -19.31
CA ASP A 158 -5.86 -0.40 -18.72
C ASP A 158 -5.80 -0.42 -17.17
N VAL A 159 -5.34 0.66 -16.55
CA VAL A 159 -5.20 0.74 -15.09
C VAL A 159 -6.57 0.63 -14.41
N ARG A 160 -6.69 -0.35 -13.52
CA ARG A 160 -7.89 -0.65 -12.70
C ARG A 160 -7.68 -0.46 -11.22
N HIS A 161 -6.44 -0.57 -10.77
CA HIS A 161 -6.08 -0.45 -9.36
C HIS A 161 -4.87 0.45 -9.20
N VAL A 162 -4.92 1.34 -8.21
CA VAL A 162 -3.78 2.16 -7.79
C VAL A 162 -3.60 1.99 -6.29
N ILE A 163 -2.48 1.41 -5.89
CA ILE A 163 -2.06 1.32 -4.49
C ILE A 163 -1.05 2.43 -4.23
N ILE A 164 -1.27 3.21 -3.18
CA ILE A 164 -0.34 4.26 -2.74
C ILE A 164 0.15 3.89 -1.35
N ASP A 165 1.44 3.56 -1.26
CA ASP A 165 2.07 3.20 0.00
C ASP A 165 2.68 4.43 0.68
N GLU A 166 2.78 4.37 2.01
CA GLU A 166 3.30 5.44 2.86
C GLU A 166 2.61 6.81 2.59
N VAL A 167 1.28 6.79 2.44
CA VAL A 167 0.49 7.98 2.11
C VAL A 167 0.80 9.16 3.02
N HIS A 168 1.11 8.90 4.31
CA HIS A 168 1.46 9.95 5.28
C HIS A 168 2.72 10.75 4.90
N GLU A 169 3.67 10.17 4.17
CA GLU A 169 4.85 10.89 3.67
C GLU A 169 4.51 11.82 2.50
N LEU A 170 3.44 11.53 1.81
CA LEU A 170 3.02 12.26 0.61
C LEU A 170 2.00 13.36 0.93
N ALA A 171 1.00 13.07 1.77
CA ALA A 171 -0.18 13.91 1.96
C ALA A 171 0.12 15.38 2.31
N ALA A 172 1.17 15.66 3.09
CA ALA A 172 1.55 17.03 3.48
C ALA A 172 2.68 17.64 2.62
N SER A 173 3.01 17.05 1.47
CA SER A 173 4.18 17.42 0.68
C SER A 173 3.83 17.93 -0.73
N LYS A 174 4.77 18.64 -1.38
CA LYS A 174 4.65 19.00 -2.79
C LYS A 174 4.55 17.78 -3.71
N ARG A 175 5.19 16.68 -3.33
CA ARG A 175 5.13 15.39 -4.06
C ARG A 175 3.71 14.82 -4.04
N GLY A 176 3.03 14.95 -2.90
CA GLY A 176 1.64 14.56 -2.80
C GLY A 176 0.71 15.38 -3.69
N ALA A 177 0.87 16.71 -3.71
CA ALA A 177 0.10 17.56 -4.63
C ALA A 177 0.34 17.19 -6.11
N GLN A 178 1.57 16.84 -6.47
CA GLN A 178 1.85 16.33 -7.82
C GLN A 178 1.20 14.97 -8.07
N LEU A 179 1.21 14.08 -7.08
CA LEU A 179 0.58 12.76 -7.18
C LEU A 179 -0.92 12.88 -7.41
N THR A 180 -1.64 13.71 -6.65
CA THR A 180 -3.08 13.90 -6.83
C THR A 180 -3.43 14.40 -8.24
N VAL A 181 -2.68 15.38 -8.76
CA VAL A 181 -2.84 15.81 -10.16
C VAL A 181 -2.55 14.67 -11.14
N GLY A 182 -1.54 13.84 -10.85
CA GLY A 182 -1.21 12.67 -11.66
C GLY A 182 -2.34 11.65 -11.67
N LEU A 183 -2.96 11.38 -10.52
CA LEU A 183 -4.09 10.45 -10.42
C LEU A 183 -5.33 10.94 -11.20
N GLU A 184 -5.63 12.23 -11.14
CA GLU A 184 -6.73 12.78 -11.94
C GLU A 184 -6.43 12.73 -13.45
N ARG A 185 -5.17 12.96 -13.85
CA ARG A 185 -4.75 12.77 -15.24
C ARG A 185 -4.79 11.32 -15.69
N LEU A 186 -4.41 10.38 -14.81
CA LEU A 186 -4.53 8.95 -15.06
C LEU A 186 -5.98 8.55 -15.29
N GLN A 187 -6.90 9.05 -14.47
CA GLN A 187 -8.33 8.78 -14.61
C GLN A 187 -8.91 9.27 -15.94
N LEU A 188 -8.43 10.40 -16.46
CA LEU A 188 -8.82 10.86 -17.80
C LEU A 188 -8.39 9.90 -18.93
N LEU A 189 -7.41 9.02 -18.66
CA LEU A 189 -6.93 8.01 -19.60
C LEU A 189 -7.61 6.66 -19.42
N SER A 190 -7.63 6.16 -18.18
CA SER A 190 -8.09 4.80 -17.86
C SER A 190 -9.56 4.71 -17.44
N GLY A 191 -10.22 5.83 -17.17
CA GLY A 191 -11.52 5.83 -16.50
C GLY A 191 -11.38 5.70 -14.98
N GLU A 192 -12.46 5.29 -14.31
CA GLU A 192 -12.43 5.08 -12.86
C GLU A 192 -11.63 3.82 -12.51
N PHE A 193 -10.83 3.92 -11.47
CA PHE A 193 -10.03 2.84 -10.90
C PHE A 193 -10.14 2.84 -9.38
N GLN A 194 -9.95 1.69 -8.76
CA GLN A 194 -9.89 1.54 -7.31
C GLN A 194 -8.63 2.21 -6.76
N ARG A 195 -8.78 2.99 -5.69
CA ARG A 195 -7.69 3.70 -4.99
C ARG A 195 -7.51 3.13 -3.59
N ILE A 196 -6.33 2.61 -3.32
CA ILE A 196 -5.99 1.96 -2.04
C ILE A 196 -4.81 2.70 -1.42
N GLY A 197 -5.00 3.28 -0.24
CA GLY A 197 -3.95 3.94 0.51
C GLY A 197 -3.46 3.07 1.66
N LEU A 198 -2.15 2.96 1.82
CA LEU A 198 -1.51 2.33 2.95
C LEU A 198 -0.73 3.38 3.73
N SER A 199 -0.93 3.44 5.03
CA SER A 199 -0.29 4.44 5.87
C SER A 199 -0.03 3.93 7.28
N ALA A 200 0.95 4.52 7.95
CA ALA A 200 1.00 4.49 9.40
C ALA A 200 -0.14 5.35 9.97
N THR A 201 -0.26 5.40 11.28
CA THR A 201 -1.25 6.25 11.97
C THR A 201 -1.07 7.72 11.59
N VAL A 202 -2.16 8.39 11.27
CA VAL A 202 -2.22 9.82 10.88
C VAL A 202 -3.17 10.58 11.79
N GLY A 203 -2.97 11.89 11.91
CA GLY A 203 -3.78 12.72 12.80
C GLY A 203 -5.20 12.99 12.29
N ASP A 204 -5.38 13.06 10.96
CA ASP A 204 -6.68 13.28 10.30
C ASP A 204 -6.88 12.28 9.15
N PRO A 205 -7.39 11.07 9.44
CA PRO A 205 -7.65 10.04 8.44
C PRO A 205 -8.62 10.48 7.32
N GLU A 206 -9.61 11.29 7.64
CA GLU A 206 -10.59 11.77 6.68
C GLU A 206 -9.96 12.71 5.64
N ALA A 207 -9.11 13.64 6.08
CA ALA A 207 -8.39 14.52 5.16
C ALA A 207 -7.44 13.73 4.27
N VAL A 208 -6.75 12.71 4.81
CA VAL A 208 -5.86 11.83 4.04
C VAL A 208 -6.66 10.96 3.06
N GLY A 209 -7.81 10.45 3.46
CA GLY A 209 -8.70 9.69 2.56
C GLY A 209 -9.21 10.55 1.39
N ARG A 210 -9.67 11.77 1.65
CA ARG A 210 -10.07 12.72 0.59
C ARG A 210 -8.90 13.11 -0.33
N PHE A 211 -7.70 13.28 0.25
CA PHE A 211 -6.49 13.49 -0.55
C PHE A 211 -6.21 12.32 -1.51
N LEU A 212 -6.36 11.08 -1.02
CA LEU A 212 -6.14 9.85 -1.78
C LEU A 212 -7.17 9.69 -2.92
N THR A 213 -8.46 9.83 -2.58
CA THR A 213 -9.54 9.51 -3.50
C THR A 213 -9.88 10.65 -4.45
N GLY A 214 -9.69 11.90 -4.04
CA GLY A 214 -10.01 13.07 -4.85
C GLY A 214 -11.51 13.20 -5.11
N LYS A 215 -11.86 13.84 -6.22
CA LYS A 215 -13.26 14.15 -6.59
C LYS A 215 -13.64 13.53 -7.92
N ARG A 216 -14.91 13.21 -8.09
CA ARG A 216 -15.48 12.74 -9.36
C ARG A 216 -16.59 13.65 -9.86
N ASP A 217 -16.91 13.52 -11.14
CA ASP A 217 -18.12 14.08 -11.71
C ASP A 217 -19.36 13.35 -11.15
N GLY A 218 -20.24 14.08 -10.49
CA GLY A 218 -21.46 13.52 -9.90
C GLY A 218 -22.49 13.03 -10.93
N SER A 219 -22.24 13.25 -12.22
CA SER A 219 -23.10 12.76 -13.31
C SER A 219 -22.90 11.28 -13.66
N ASP A 220 -21.89 10.62 -13.15
CA ASP A 220 -21.56 9.21 -13.50
C ASP A 220 -22.55 8.17 -12.96
N ASN A 221 -23.53 8.55 -12.15
CA ASN A 221 -24.64 7.70 -11.73
C ASN A 221 -25.86 7.72 -12.66
N ALA A 222 -25.79 8.41 -13.81
CA ALA A 222 -26.86 8.41 -14.81
C ALA A 222 -26.53 7.41 -15.93
N PRO A 223 -27.49 6.54 -16.34
CA PRO A 223 -27.31 5.70 -17.52
C PRO A 223 -27.01 6.57 -18.74
N PRO A 224 -26.29 6.07 -19.76
CA PRO A 224 -25.88 6.85 -20.92
C PRO A 224 -27.12 7.34 -21.70
N ALA A 225 -27.68 8.46 -21.29
CA ALA A 225 -28.69 9.17 -22.02
C ALA A 225 -27.99 10.10 -22.99
N VAL A 226 -28.30 9.96 -24.27
CA VAL A 226 -27.90 10.83 -25.37
C VAL A 226 -28.00 12.30 -24.94
N LYS A 227 -26.88 12.99 -24.78
CA LYS A 227 -26.82 14.42 -24.45
C LYS A 227 -27.30 15.24 -25.64
N THR A 228 -28.58 15.56 -25.67
CA THR A 228 -29.13 16.66 -26.46
C THR A 228 -29.69 17.66 -25.47
N ASN A 229 -28.92 18.68 -25.18
CA ASN A 229 -29.26 20.11 -25.00
C ASN A 229 -28.23 20.82 -24.14
N LEU A 230 -27.82 21.96 -24.66
CA LEU A 230 -27.00 22.97 -24.02
C LEU A 230 -27.76 23.65 -22.85
N ASP A 231 -27.92 22.97 -21.73
CA ASP A 231 -28.25 23.64 -20.48
C ASP A 231 -27.04 23.57 -19.55
N SER A 232 -26.47 24.73 -19.31
CA SER A 232 -25.23 25.04 -18.61
C SER A 232 -25.38 24.87 -17.08
N GLN A 233 -25.56 23.64 -16.60
CA GLN A 233 -25.19 23.28 -15.24
C GLN A 233 -23.97 22.38 -15.34
N SER A 234 -22.82 22.94 -14.97
CA SER A 234 -21.62 22.12 -14.75
C SER A 234 -21.99 21.00 -13.79
N PRO A 235 -21.65 19.73 -14.08
CA PRO A 235 -21.96 18.63 -13.21
C PRO A 235 -21.41 18.89 -11.81
N ALA A 236 -22.17 18.54 -10.79
CA ALA A 236 -21.74 18.72 -9.41
C ALA A 236 -20.49 17.86 -9.17
N ILE A 237 -19.39 18.49 -8.77
CA ILE A 237 -18.19 17.77 -8.37
C ILE A 237 -18.41 17.24 -6.96
N VAL A 238 -18.33 15.92 -6.78
CA VAL A 238 -18.53 15.21 -5.51
C VAL A 238 -17.26 14.49 -5.07
N ASP A 239 -17.09 14.32 -3.77
CA ASP A 239 -16.02 13.48 -3.23
C ASP A 239 -16.29 12.01 -3.61
N ARG A 240 -15.25 11.23 -3.89
CA ARG A 240 -15.37 9.77 -4.03
C ARG A 240 -15.55 9.13 -2.67
N ASP A 241 -16.40 8.13 -2.62
CA ASP A 241 -16.58 7.31 -1.45
C ASP A 241 -15.31 6.49 -1.17
N PHE A 242 -14.98 6.33 0.12
CA PHE A 242 -13.88 5.50 0.56
C PHE A 242 -14.10 5.01 1.99
N GLU A 243 -13.49 3.88 2.33
CA GLU A 243 -13.49 3.34 3.67
C GLU A 243 -12.19 3.66 4.41
N ILE A 244 -12.28 3.93 5.71
CA ILE A 244 -11.13 4.05 6.60
C ILE A 244 -11.05 2.79 7.45
N VAL A 245 -10.05 1.97 7.18
CA VAL A 245 -9.72 0.81 8.00
C VAL A 245 -8.57 1.17 8.92
N SER A 246 -8.88 1.59 10.13
CA SER A 246 -7.88 1.90 11.15
C SER A 246 -7.72 0.73 12.12
N VAL A 247 -6.49 0.22 12.21
CA VAL A 247 -6.13 -0.86 13.14
C VAL A 247 -5.10 -0.32 14.11
N ASP A 248 -5.52 -0.15 15.33
CA ASP A 248 -4.64 0.09 16.46
C ASP A 248 -4.21 -1.29 17.02
N VAL A 249 -3.06 -1.75 16.56
CA VAL A 249 -2.41 -2.88 17.22
C VAL A 249 -1.78 -2.30 18.47
N GLY A 250 -2.56 -2.23 19.53
CA GLY A 250 -2.09 -1.82 20.84
C GLY A 250 -0.97 -2.74 21.33
N SER A 251 0.22 -2.59 20.77
CA SER A 251 1.42 -3.05 21.42
C SER A 251 1.57 -2.18 22.68
N ARG A 252 1.03 -2.68 23.79
CA ARG A 252 1.36 -2.13 25.10
C ARG A 252 2.83 -2.42 25.35
N ILE A 253 3.69 -1.59 24.77
CA ILE A 253 5.09 -1.58 25.17
C ILE A 253 5.08 -0.98 26.56
N ALA A 254 5.26 -1.82 27.56
CA ALA A 254 5.47 -1.35 28.92
C ALA A 254 6.88 -0.73 28.96
N PHE A 255 6.95 0.58 28.97
CA PHE A 255 8.20 1.29 29.19
C PHE A 255 8.46 1.36 30.70
N THR A 256 9.57 0.86 31.13
CA THR A 256 10.10 1.15 32.47
C THR A 256 11.33 2.02 32.29
N VAL A 257 11.24 3.27 32.68
CA VAL A 257 12.41 4.16 32.75
C VAL A 257 13.05 3.98 34.10
N THR A 258 14.17 3.29 34.10
CA THR A 258 14.97 3.12 35.34
C THR A 258 16.28 3.89 35.21
N ARG A 259 16.65 4.60 36.25
CA ARG A 259 18.03 5.09 36.40
C ARG A 259 18.78 4.02 37.20
N PRO A 260 19.77 3.36 36.57
CA PRO A 260 20.54 2.34 37.30
C PRO A 260 21.25 2.92 38.49
N GLU A 261 21.25 2.22 39.62
CA GLU A 261 22.10 2.53 40.72
C GLU A 261 23.54 2.08 40.39
N ILE A 262 24.51 2.92 40.76
CA ILE A 262 25.93 2.61 40.56
C ILE A 262 26.35 1.56 41.59
N THR A 263 26.97 0.51 41.14
CA THR A 263 27.44 -0.62 41.96
C THR A 263 28.97 -0.70 41.89
N PRO A 264 29.63 -1.42 42.80
CA PRO A 264 31.08 -1.64 42.72
C PRO A 264 31.54 -2.35 41.45
N GLU A 265 30.68 -3.06 40.77
CA GLU A 265 30.95 -3.66 39.46
C GLU A 265 31.11 -2.58 38.38
N ASP A 266 30.29 -1.52 38.47
CA ASP A 266 30.30 -0.42 37.50
C ASP A 266 31.59 0.40 37.59
N GLU A 267 32.23 0.52 38.78
CA GLU A 267 33.55 1.15 38.93
C GLU A 267 34.63 0.41 38.13
N ARG A 268 34.61 -0.93 38.20
CA ARG A 268 35.53 -1.77 37.46
C ARG A 268 35.26 -1.71 35.96
N LEU A 269 34.01 -1.84 35.57
CA LEU A 269 33.56 -1.78 34.17
C LEU A 269 33.87 -0.40 33.55
N ALA A 270 33.70 0.68 34.31
CA ALA A 270 34.07 2.02 33.89
C ALA A 270 35.58 2.14 33.54
N GLY A 271 36.44 1.51 34.35
CA GLY A 271 37.87 1.44 34.07
C GLY A 271 38.21 0.64 32.80
N GLU A 272 37.55 -0.49 32.60
CA GLU A 272 37.73 -1.35 31.42
C GLU A 272 37.24 -0.66 30.11
N LEU A 273 36.12 0.07 30.17
CA LEU A 273 35.53 0.75 29.04
C LEU A 273 36.02 2.18 28.81
N ALA A 274 36.95 2.67 29.65
CA ALA A 274 37.39 4.06 29.66
C ALA A 274 36.24 5.09 29.66
N THR A 275 35.23 4.88 30.50
CA THR A 275 34.01 5.68 30.59
C THR A 275 33.71 6.09 32.04
N THR A 276 32.57 6.73 32.29
CA THR A 276 32.10 7.05 33.64
C THR A 276 31.35 5.88 34.29
N GLU A 277 31.33 5.81 35.62
CA GLU A 277 30.55 4.81 36.36
C GLU A 277 29.07 4.84 36.04
N GLU A 278 28.52 6.05 35.80
CA GLU A 278 27.13 6.22 35.39
C GLU A 278 26.87 5.56 34.00
N MET A 279 27.75 5.74 33.04
CA MET A 279 27.66 5.08 31.74
C MET A 279 27.85 3.56 31.84
N ALA A 280 28.76 3.10 32.68
CA ALA A 280 28.99 1.68 32.92
C ALA A 280 27.77 1.02 33.54
N SER A 281 27.07 1.67 34.46
CA SER A 281 25.82 1.15 35.03
C SER A 281 24.70 0.97 33.99
N HIS A 282 24.60 1.86 33.02
CA HIS A 282 23.65 1.69 31.89
C HIS A 282 24.06 0.52 31.00
N VAL A 283 25.34 0.37 30.67
CA VAL A 283 25.84 -0.75 29.86
C VAL A 283 25.59 -2.08 30.55
N ARG A 284 25.80 -2.19 31.85
CA ARG A 284 25.50 -3.40 32.65
C ARG A 284 24.01 -3.76 32.53
N VAL A 285 23.12 -2.81 32.81
CA VAL A 285 21.68 -3.07 32.77
C VAL A 285 21.21 -3.49 31.37
N ILE A 286 21.76 -2.89 30.31
CA ILE A 286 21.44 -3.28 28.94
C ILE A 286 21.95 -4.70 28.66
N ARG A 287 23.18 -5.02 29.05
CA ARG A 287 23.75 -6.38 28.90
C ARG A 287 22.88 -7.41 29.61
N ASP A 288 22.54 -7.17 30.88
CA ASP A 288 21.76 -8.08 31.71
C ASP A 288 20.35 -8.30 31.11
N ALA A 289 19.75 -7.25 30.52
CA ALA A 289 18.46 -7.34 29.84
C ALA A 289 18.54 -8.15 28.53
N VAL A 290 19.65 -8.06 27.80
CA VAL A 290 19.88 -8.84 26.56
C VAL A 290 20.13 -10.31 26.87
N GLU A 291 20.89 -10.60 27.94
CA GLU A 291 21.20 -11.97 28.36
C GLU A 291 19.99 -12.71 28.97
N ALA A 292 18.99 -11.96 29.47
CA ALA A 292 17.76 -12.51 30.08
C ALA A 292 16.65 -12.83 29.07
N ASN A 293 16.80 -12.44 27.78
CA ASN A 293 15.84 -12.68 26.71
C ASN A 293 16.45 -13.59 25.62
#